data_910133ee0e2c8db8cbdbd187f110db4b
#
_entry.id   910133ee0e2c8db8cbdbd187f110db4b
#
_cell.length_a   1.000
_cell.length_b   1.000
_cell.length_c   1.000
_cell.angle_alpha   90.00
_cell.angle_beta   90.00
_cell.angle_gamma   90.00
#
_symmetry.space_group_name_H-M   'P 1'
#
loop_
_entity.id
_entity.type
_entity.pdbx_description
1 polymer ?
#
loop_
_entity_poly.entity_id
_entity_poly.type
_entity_poly.pdbx_seq_one_letter_code
_entity_poly.pdbx_strand_id
1 'polypeptide(L)'
;MKKLVFTLATCCIMCACEQKTETNPFFTEFRTEYGAPDFDKIKIEHYEPAFLKGIEEQNAEIKAIVESRETPGFENTIVALDNSGRTLARVKGVFYALTEADTNDEMSALSEKIAPVLSEHNDNIYLNQDLYKRVAAVWQQEQEGKITLTTEQHRLLDKYYKAFIRSGAGLDAGKQNRLREINKELSTLAITFSNHVLNENNAYRLVIDNEAELAGLPEWVK
;
A
#
# COMPACT_ATOMS: atom_id res chain seq x y z
N MET A 1 21.09 -4.94 -77.83
CA MET A 1 19.72 -4.80 -77.34
C MET A 1 19.72 -5.18 -75.86
N LYS A 2 19.86 -4.19 -75.01
CA LYS A 2 19.91 -4.39 -73.56
C LYS A 2 18.53 -4.02 -73.01
N LYS A 3 17.80 -4.99 -72.42
CA LYS A 3 16.53 -4.78 -71.75
C LYS A 3 16.80 -4.27 -70.35
N LEU A 4 16.34 -3.06 -70.07
CA LEU A 4 16.36 -2.43 -68.77
C LEU A 4 15.12 -2.88 -67.99
N VAL A 5 15.30 -3.64 -66.96
CA VAL A 5 14.20 -4.03 -66.02
C VAL A 5 14.15 -3.00 -64.90
N PHE A 6 13.07 -2.23 -64.86
CA PHE A 6 12.78 -1.26 -63.81
C PHE A 6 12.07 -2.00 -62.67
N THR A 7 12.76 -2.25 -61.57
CA THR A 7 12.18 -2.81 -60.36
C THR A 7 11.66 -1.67 -59.48
N LEU A 8 10.34 -1.53 -59.40
CA LEU A 8 9.63 -0.56 -58.56
C LEU A 8 9.66 -1.11 -57.12
N ALA A 9 10.51 -0.58 -56.28
CA ALA A 9 10.51 -0.89 -54.86
C ALA A 9 9.40 -0.08 -54.17
N THR A 10 8.29 -0.74 -53.87
CA THR A 10 7.20 -0.18 -53.07
C THR A 10 7.64 -0.18 -51.59
N CYS A 11 8.03 0.99 -51.11
CA CYS A 11 8.37 1.21 -49.72
C CYS A 11 7.05 1.32 -48.91
N CYS A 12 6.59 0.20 -48.32
CA CYS A 12 5.53 0.24 -47.34
C CYS A 12 6.07 0.88 -46.04
N ILE A 13 5.79 2.18 -45.90
CA ILE A 13 5.96 2.87 -44.60
C ILE A 13 4.86 2.33 -43.70
N MET A 14 5.20 1.33 -42.88
CA MET A 14 4.38 0.97 -41.73
C MET A 14 4.49 2.12 -40.73
N CYS A 15 3.53 3.03 -40.69
CA CYS A 15 3.24 3.87 -39.56
C CYS A 15 2.85 2.96 -38.40
N ALA A 16 3.82 2.50 -37.65
CA ALA A 16 3.57 2.00 -36.31
C ALA A 16 3.09 3.21 -35.51
N CYS A 17 1.76 3.32 -35.33
CA CYS A 17 1.21 4.11 -34.24
C CYS A 17 1.74 3.47 -32.95
N GLU A 18 2.82 4.02 -32.40
CA GLU A 18 3.13 3.85 -30.99
C GLU A 18 1.93 4.42 -30.23
N GLN A 19 0.99 3.55 -29.87
CA GLN A 19 0.11 3.84 -28.76
C GLN A 19 1.05 4.09 -27.57
N LYS A 20 1.24 5.35 -27.21
CA LYS A 20 1.77 5.70 -25.88
C LYS A 20 0.81 5.06 -24.90
N THR A 21 1.15 3.87 -24.43
CA THR A 21 0.52 3.30 -23.25
C THR A 21 0.77 4.32 -22.16
N GLU A 22 -0.30 4.98 -21.72
CA GLU A 22 -0.26 5.96 -20.64
C GLU A 22 0.34 5.22 -19.43
N THR A 23 1.55 5.60 -19.06
CA THR A 23 2.25 4.92 -17.95
C THR A 23 1.51 5.23 -16.67
N ASN A 24 1.16 4.19 -15.90
CA ASN A 24 0.47 4.35 -14.64
C ASN A 24 1.19 5.40 -13.74
N PRO A 25 0.50 6.46 -13.28
CA PRO A 25 1.11 7.57 -12.54
C PRO A 25 1.83 7.14 -11.26
N PHE A 26 1.45 6.01 -10.67
CA PHE A 26 2.05 5.49 -9.44
C PHE A 26 3.40 4.81 -9.62
N PHE A 27 3.81 4.48 -10.86
CA PHE A 27 5.06 3.76 -11.12
C PHE A 27 6.30 4.64 -11.02
N THR A 28 6.11 5.94 -10.91
CA THR A 28 7.17 6.92 -10.69
C THR A 28 6.80 7.85 -9.55
N GLU A 29 7.79 8.55 -9.01
CA GLU A 29 7.51 9.61 -8.05
C GLU A 29 6.73 10.76 -8.71
N PHE A 30 5.83 11.37 -7.94
CA PHE A 30 5.09 12.53 -8.43
C PHE A 30 6.04 13.71 -8.61
N ARG A 31 6.06 14.27 -9.82
CA ARG A 31 6.93 15.41 -10.20
C ARG A 31 6.22 16.75 -10.12
N THR A 32 5.17 16.83 -9.33
CA THR A 32 4.41 18.04 -9.03
C THR A 32 5.13 18.86 -7.97
N GLU A 33 4.69 20.08 -7.75
CA GLU A 33 5.16 20.89 -6.64
C GLU A 33 4.92 20.15 -5.31
N TYR A 34 5.91 20.08 -4.46
CA TYR A 34 5.92 19.36 -3.17
C TYR A 34 5.71 17.82 -3.28
N GLY A 35 5.78 17.24 -4.47
CA GLY A 35 5.54 15.80 -4.66
C GLY A 35 4.09 15.38 -4.44
N ALA A 36 3.14 16.33 -4.53
CA ALA A 36 1.72 16.04 -4.39
C ALA A 36 1.22 15.13 -5.53
N PRO A 37 0.22 14.26 -5.30
CA PRO A 37 -0.39 13.47 -6.35
C PRO A 37 -1.01 14.35 -7.45
N ASP A 38 -0.79 14.00 -8.73
CA ASP A 38 -1.46 14.64 -9.85
C ASP A 38 -2.84 13.97 -10.04
N PHE A 39 -3.82 14.42 -9.26
CA PHE A 39 -5.16 13.81 -9.21
C PHE A 39 -5.87 13.81 -10.57
N ASP A 40 -5.60 14.79 -11.44
CA ASP A 40 -6.22 14.86 -12.79
C ASP A 40 -5.77 13.69 -13.70
N LYS A 41 -4.62 13.09 -13.40
CA LYS A 41 -4.06 11.95 -14.14
C LYS A 41 -4.32 10.60 -13.49
N ILE A 42 -4.77 10.58 -12.22
CA ILE A 42 -5.03 9.34 -11.50
C ILE A 42 -6.46 8.90 -11.76
N LYS A 43 -6.62 7.67 -12.27
CA LYS A 43 -7.91 7.04 -12.54
C LYS A 43 -8.04 5.77 -11.70
N ILE A 44 -9.28 5.31 -11.52
CA ILE A 44 -9.57 4.10 -10.73
C ILE A 44 -8.81 2.87 -11.24
N GLU A 45 -8.70 2.73 -12.55
CA GLU A 45 -8.00 1.64 -13.23
C GLU A 45 -6.49 1.58 -12.95
N HIS A 46 -5.90 2.67 -12.42
CA HIS A 46 -4.48 2.72 -12.08
C HIS A 46 -4.15 2.08 -10.73
N TYR A 47 -5.12 2.01 -9.80
CA TYR A 47 -4.85 1.57 -8.43
C TYR A 47 -4.52 0.09 -8.33
N GLU A 48 -5.33 -0.80 -8.88
CA GLU A 48 -5.09 -2.24 -8.74
C GLU A 48 -3.73 -2.68 -9.28
N PRO A 49 -3.33 -2.31 -10.53
CA PRO A 49 -2.00 -2.63 -11.03
C PRO A 49 -0.88 -2.02 -10.18
N ALA A 50 -1.11 -0.83 -9.62
CA ALA A 50 -0.12 -0.16 -8.78
C ALA A 50 0.02 -0.83 -7.40
N PHE A 51 -1.06 -1.29 -6.79
CA PHE A 51 -1.03 -2.11 -5.58
C PHE A 51 -0.22 -3.38 -5.81
N LEU A 52 -0.55 -4.14 -6.86
CA LEU A 52 0.11 -5.41 -7.16
C LEU A 52 1.61 -5.22 -7.43
N LYS A 53 1.96 -4.19 -8.22
CA LYS A 53 3.36 -3.85 -8.47
C LYS A 53 4.09 -3.41 -7.20
N GLY A 54 3.48 -2.59 -6.37
CA GLY A 54 4.08 -2.16 -5.10
C GLY A 54 4.31 -3.32 -4.14
N ILE A 55 3.41 -4.32 -4.11
CA ILE A 55 3.58 -5.57 -3.35
C ILE A 55 4.75 -6.39 -3.92
N GLU A 56 4.83 -6.54 -5.23
CA GLU A 56 5.92 -7.27 -5.90
C GLU A 56 7.29 -6.64 -5.57
N GLU A 57 7.40 -5.31 -5.71
CA GLU A 57 8.61 -4.56 -5.39
C GLU A 57 9.01 -4.75 -3.93
N GLN A 58 8.09 -4.56 -2.99
CA GLN A 58 8.37 -4.74 -1.57
C GLN A 58 8.76 -6.18 -1.22
N ASN A 59 8.13 -7.18 -1.84
CA ASN A 59 8.52 -8.59 -1.66
C ASN A 59 9.97 -8.83 -2.10
N ALA A 60 10.41 -8.24 -3.21
CA ALA A 60 11.79 -8.33 -3.67
C ALA A 60 12.78 -7.65 -2.71
N GLU A 61 12.41 -6.48 -2.17
CA GLU A 61 13.20 -5.75 -1.17
C GLU A 61 13.33 -6.55 0.15
N ILE A 62 12.23 -7.09 0.66
CA ILE A 62 12.23 -7.95 1.86
C ILE A 62 13.08 -9.20 1.63
N LYS A 63 12.95 -9.83 0.47
CA LYS A 63 13.77 -10.98 0.09
C LYS A 63 15.25 -10.64 0.11
N ALA A 64 15.65 -9.48 -0.44
CA ALA A 64 17.04 -9.03 -0.44
C ALA A 64 17.59 -8.83 1.00
N ILE A 65 16.77 -8.31 1.92
CA ILE A 65 17.15 -8.19 3.33
C ILE A 65 17.36 -9.57 3.95
N VAL A 66 16.42 -10.49 3.74
CA VAL A 66 16.46 -11.84 4.33
C VAL A 66 17.63 -12.67 3.80
N GLU A 67 17.91 -12.61 2.50
CA GLU A 67 18.97 -13.38 1.83
C GLU A 67 20.36 -12.76 1.98
N SER A 68 20.47 -11.56 2.57
CA SER A 68 21.76 -10.91 2.81
C SER A 68 22.66 -11.78 3.70
N ARG A 69 23.88 -12.01 3.23
CA ARG A 69 24.92 -12.76 3.95
C ARG A 69 25.65 -11.92 4.99
N GLU A 70 25.40 -10.63 5.01
CA GLU A 70 25.99 -9.73 5.99
C GLU A 70 25.40 -9.96 7.36
N THR A 71 26.21 -9.78 8.40
CA THR A 71 25.72 -9.76 9.77
C THR A 71 24.60 -8.72 9.89
N PRO A 72 23.44 -9.07 10.50
CA PRO A 72 22.37 -8.12 10.72
C PRO A 72 22.86 -6.88 11.47
N GLY A 73 22.63 -5.71 10.90
CA GLY A 73 22.97 -4.42 11.45
C GLY A 73 21.82 -3.43 11.27
N PHE A 74 21.92 -2.28 11.92
CA PHE A 74 20.86 -1.27 11.87
C PHE A 74 20.57 -0.83 10.42
N GLU A 75 21.60 -0.54 9.63
CA GLU A 75 21.44 -0.04 8.25
C GLU A 75 20.90 -1.14 7.30
N ASN A 76 21.53 -2.33 7.28
CA ASN A 76 21.18 -3.40 6.35
C ASN A 76 19.94 -4.21 6.74
N THR A 77 19.32 -3.89 7.87
CA THR A 77 18.11 -4.57 8.35
C THR A 77 16.99 -3.58 8.66
N ILE A 78 17.21 -2.65 9.59
CA ILE A 78 16.13 -1.76 10.07
C ILE A 78 15.87 -0.64 9.08
N VAL A 79 16.91 0.07 8.63
CA VAL A 79 16.77 1.14 7.63
C VAL A 79 16.34 0.56 6.28
N ALA A 80 16.88 -0.60 5.89
CA ALA A 80 16.46 -1.28 4.67
C ALA A 80 14.97 -1.65 4.71
N LEU A 81 14.48 -2.17 5.84
CA LEU A 81 13.06 -2.50 6.05
C LEU A 81 12.18 -1.23 6.03
N ASP A 82 12.60 -0.16 6.70
CA ASP A 82 11.86 1.11 6.76
C ASP A 82 11.75 1.79 5.39
N ASN A 83 12.77 1.63 4.56
CA ASN A 83 12.78 2.13 3.18
C ASN A 83 12.05 1.24 2.18
N SER A 84 11.63 0.03 2.57
CA SER A 84 10.93 -0.89 1.67
C SER A 84 9.49 -0.45 1.39
N GLY A 85 8.95 -0.84 0.23
CA GLY A 85 7.56 -0.64 -0.13
C GLY A 85 7.15 0.79 -0.44
N ARG A 86 8.06 1.63 -0.93
CA ARG A 86 7.75 3.06 -1.24
C ARG A 86 6.65 3.22 -2.27
N THR A 87 6.63 2.38 -3.32
CA THR A 87 5.55 2.39 -4.32
C THR A 87 4.23 2.02 -3.68
N LEU A 88 4.19 0.95 -2.87
CA LEU A 88 2.99 0.53 -2.16
C LEU A 88 2.48 1.61 -1.19
N ALA A 89 3.38 2.25 -0.44
CA ALA A 89 3.03 3.35 0.47
C ALA A 89 2.41 4.54 -0.29
N ARG A 90 2.97 4.90 -1.46
CA ARG A 90 2.43 5.96 -2.32
C ARG A 90 1.02 5.66 -2.79
N VAL A 91 0.78 4.45 -3.30
CA VAL A 91 -0.55 4.03 -3.76
C VAL A 91 -1.55 4.01 -2.60
N LYS A 92 -1.19 3.41 -1.47
CA LYS A 92 -2.02 3.36 -0.26
C LYS A 92 -2.39 4.75 0.23
N GLY A 93 -1.42 5.66 0.30
CA GLY A 93 -1.65 7.02 0.78
C GLY A 93 -2.70 7.77 -0.05
N VAL A 94 -2.62 7.68 -1.38
CA VAL A 94 -3.60 8.34 -2.26
C VAL A 94 -4.95 7.62 -2.21
N PHE A 95 -4.95 6.29 -2.31
CA PHE A 95 -6.17 5.50 -2.35
C PHE A 95 -7.03 5.70 -1.10
N TYR A 96 -6.43 5.50 0.08
CA TYR A 96 -7.19 5.61 1.33
C TYR A 96 -7.58 7.05 1.67
N ALA A 97 -6.78 8.05 1.30
CA ALA A 97 -7.20 9.44 1.44
C ALA A 97 -8.46 9.75 0.62
N LEU A 98 -8.55 9.23 -0.61
CA LEU A 98 -9.73 9.43 -1.45
C LEU A 98 -10.92 8.58 -1.01
N THR A 99 -10.71 7.34 -0.56
CA THR A 99 -11.83 6.52 -0.02
C THR A 99 -12.47 7.13 1.22
N GLU A 100 -11.75 7.93 1.99
CA GLU A 100 -12.28 8.61 3.16
C GLU A 100 -12.94 9.96 2.82
N ALA A 101 -12.45 10.66 1.78
CA ALA A 101 -12.88 12.02 1.47
C ALA A 101 -13.86 12.12 0.30
N ASP A 102 -13.75 11.26 -0.70
CA ASP A 102 -14.51 11.33 -1.96
C ASP A 102 -14.67 9.91 -2.56
N THR A 103 -15.33 9.04 -1.82
CA THR A 103 -15.55 7.64 -2.22
C THR A 103 -16.71 7.49 -3.21
N ASN A 104 -16.68 6.40 -3.97
CA ASN A 104 -17.76 5.94 -4.83
C ASN A 104 -17.82 4.42 -4.84
N ASP A 105 -18.82 3.85 -5.52
CA ASP A 105 -19.05 2.40 -5.55
C ASP A 105 -17.85 1.63 -6.13
N GLU A 106 -17.16 2.17 -7.14
CA GLU A 106 -15.98 1.53 -7.75
C GLU A 106 -14.79 1.52 -6.78
N MET A 107 -14.57 2.63 -6.05
CA MET A 107 -13.53 2.70 -5.01
C MET A 107 -13.83 1.74 -3.87
N SER A 108 -15.10 1.65 -3.45
CA SER A 108 -15.53 0.72 -2.39
C SER A 108 -15.32 -0.73 -2.81
N ALA A 109 -15.72 -1.10 -4.03
CA ALA A 109 -15.51 -2.45 -4.57
C ALA A 109 -14.02 -2.81 -4.68
N LEU A 110 -13.17 -1.85 -5.10
CA LEU A 110 -11.74 -2.06 -5.15
C LEU A 110 -11.14 -2.20 -3.74
N SER A 111 -11.63 -1.42 -2.77
CA SER A 111 -11.20 -1.53 -1.36
C SER A 111 -11.50 -2.94 -0.80
N GLU A 112 -12.69 -3.48 -1.05
CA GLU A 112 -13.07 -4.84 -0.66
C GLU A 112 -12.18 -5.90 -1.31
N LYS A 113 -11.85 -5.72 -2.59
CA LYS A 113 -10.99 -6.64 -3.34
C LYS A 113 -9.55 -6.64 -2.84
N ILE A 114 -8.99 -5.45 -2.55
CA ILE A 114 -7.56 -5.30 -2.23
C ILE A 114 -7.25 -5.54 -0.75
N ALA A 115 -8.22 -5.36 0.16
CA ALA A 115 -7.99 -5.51 1.59
C ALA A 115 -7.42 -6.88 1.99
N PRO A 116 -7.96 -8.03 1.55
CA PRO A 116 -7.37 -9.32 1.88
C PRO A 116 -5.98 -9.54 1.25
N VAL A 117 -5.70 -8.96 0.09
CA VAL A 117 -4.39 -9.02 -0.56
C VAL A 117 -3.34 -8.25 0.25
N LEU A 118 -3.68 -7.07 0.73
CA LEU A 118 -2.81 -6.27 1.60
C LEU A 118 -2.62 -6.91 2.97
N SER A 119 -3.66 -7.55 3.51
CA SER A 119 -3.57 -8.31 4.77
C SER A 119 -2.59 -9.47 4.64
N GLU A 120 -2.70 -10.27 3.58
CA GLU A 120 -1.78 -11.37 3.29
C GLU A 120 -0.34 -10.86 3.11
N HIS A 121 -0.16 -9.78 2.36
CA HIS A 121 1.15 -9.17 2.18
C HIS A 121 1.78 -8.71 3.50
N ASN A 122 1.00 -8.05 4.35
CA ASN A 122 1.45 -7.63 5.68
C ASN A 122 1.86 -8.83 6.55
N ASP A 123 1.06 -9.90 6.53
CA ASP A 123 1.38 -11.14 7.24
C ASP A 123 2.65 -11.81 6.68
N ASN A 124 2.89 -11.74 5.37
CA ASN A 124 4.11 -12.26 4.75
C ASN A 124 5.37 -11.51 5.20
N ILE A 125 5.26 -10.27 5.60
CA ILE A 125 6.36 -9.50 6.20
C ILE A 125 6.50 -9.82 7.68
N TYR A 126 5.44 -9.59 8.48
CA TYR A 126 5.54 -9.62 9.94
C TYR A 126 5.53 -11.02 10.56
N LEU A 127 5.09 -12.05 9.82
CA LEU A 127 5.22 -13.46 10.23
C LEU A 127 6.44 -14.14 9.61
N ASN A 128 7.28 -13.41 8.86
CA ASN A 128 8.51 -13.95 8.28
C ASN A 128 9.55 -14.17 9.38
N GLN A 129 9.84 -15.45 9.66
CA GLN A 129 10.74 -15.85 10.72
C GLN A 129 12.18 -15.40 10.49
N ASP A 130 12.65 -15.40 9.25
CA ASP A 130 14.04 -15.07 8.95
C ASP A 130 14.25 -13.55 8.99
N LEU A 131 13.26 -12.76 8.55
CA LEU A 131 13.27 -11.33 8.76
C LEU A 131 13.22 -10.97 10.25
N TYR A 132 12.35 -11.62 11.02
CA TYR A 132 12.27 -11.42 12.46
C TYR A 132 13.59 -11.74 13.16
N LYS A 133 14.26 -12.85 12.81
CA LYS A 133 15.58 -13.19 13.37
C LYS A 133 16.61 -12.08 13.14
N ARG A 134 16.61 -11.45 11.95
CA ARG A 134 17.51 -10.34 11.65
C ARG A 134 17.19 -9.12 12.52
N VAL A 135 15.93 -8.75 12.64
CA VAL A 135 15.48 -7.62 13.50
C VAL A 135 15.83 -7.90 14.98
N ALA A 136 15.56 -9.12 15.46
CA ALA A 136 15.88 -9.53 16.82
C ALA A 136 17.40 -9.53 17.11
N ALA A 137 18.22 -9.89 16.11
CA ALA A 137 19.67 -9.83 16.25
C ALA A 137 20.18 -8.39 16.42
N VAL A 138 19.62 -7.43 15.68
CA VAL A 138 19.97 -6.00 15.84
C VAL A 138 19.52 -5.50 17.23
N TRP A 139 18.31 -5.86 17.65
CA TRP A 139 17.80 -5.55 18.99
C TRP A 139 18.73 -6.09 20.09
N GLN A 140 19.13 -7.35 19.98
CA GLN A 140 20.04 -7.97 20.95
C GLN A 140 21.40 -7.28 20.98
N GLN A 141 21.98 -6.91 19.85
CA GLN A 141 23.25 -6.18 19.79
C GLN A 141 23.20 -4.85 20.54
N GLU A 142 22.09 -4.13 20.45
CA GLU A 142 21.88 -2.89 21.20
C GLU A 142 21.78 -3.16 22.71
N GLN A 143 20.98 -4.15 23.14
CA GLN A 143 20.82 -4.50 24.55
C GLN A 143 22.13 -4.96 25.19
N GLU A 144 23.01 -5.59 24.44
CA GLU A 144 24.35 -6.03 24.86
C GLU A 144 25.40 -4.91 24.77
N GLY A 145 25.03 -3.70 24.32
CA GLY A 145 25.94 -2.58 24.16
C GLY A 145 26.96 -2.76 23.03
N LYS A 146 26.72 -3.69 22.09
CA LYS A 146 27.60 -3.94 20.95
C LYS A 146 27.46 -2.88 19.86
N ILE A 147 26.31 -2.21 19.80
CA ILE A 147 26.05 -1.07 18.94
C ILE A 147 25.48 0.08 19.78
N THR A 148 25.75 1.30 19.33
CA THR A 148 25.19 2.52 19.93
C THR A 148 24.32 3.21 18.90
N LEU A 149 23.07 3.42 19.24
CA LEU A 149 22.07 4.07 18.38
C LEU A 149 21.70 5.46 18.92
N THR A 150 21.31 6.37 18.04
CA THR A 150 20.69 7.62 18.48
C THR A 150 19.30 7.35 19.05
N THR A 151 18.70 8.33 19.70
CA THR A 151 17.33 8.20 20.24
C THR A 151 16.31 7.82 19.17
N GLU A 152 16.41 8.43 17.98
CA GLU A 152 15.52 8.16 16.83
C GLU A 152 15.73 6.75 16.31
N GLN A 153 16.99 6.34 16.14
CA GLN A 153 17.34 4.99 15.67
C GLN A 153 16.86 3.92 16.65
N HIS A 154 17.06 4.13 17.96
CA HIS A 154 16.54 3.25 19.00
C HIS A 154 15.01 3.12 18.89
N ARG A 155 14.28 4.25 18.75
CA ARG A 155 12.82 4.22 18.62
C ARG A 155 12.36 3.49 17.37
N LEU A 156 13.06 3.64 16.26
CA LEU A 156 12.74 2.92 15.01
C LEU A 156 12.93 1.41 15.21
N LEU A 157 14.06 0.98 15.78
CA LEU A 157 14.34 -0.43 16.09
C LEU A 157 13.28 -1.00 17.05
N ASP A 158 12.96 -0.30 18.15
CA ASP A 158 11.95 -0.69 19.14
C ASP A 158 10.57 -0.87 18.50
N LYS A 159 10.17 0.05 17.61
CA LYS A 159 8.92 -0.01 16.86
C LYS A 159 8.84 -1.29 16.02
N TYR A 160 9.86 -1.60 15.22
CA TYR A 160 9.87 -2.80 14.39
C TYR A 160 9.92 -4.07 15.22
N TYR A 161 10.80 -4.16 16.21
CA TYR A 161 10.90 -5.32 17.09
C TYR A 161 9.57 -5.63 17.77
N LYS A 162 8.91 -4.62 18.35
CA LYS A 162 7.58 -4.77 18.97
C LYS A 162 6.49 -5.11 17.95
N ALA A 163 6.56 -4.55 16.75
CA ALA A 163 5.59 -4.85 15.69
C ALA A 163 5.65 -6.34 15.30
N PHE A 164 6.84 -6.90 15.11
CA PHE A 164 6.99 -8.34 14.84
C PHE A 164 6.44 -9.21 15.96
N ILE A 165 6.75 -8.90 17.22
CA ILE A 165 6.25 -9.67 18.39
C ILE A 165 4.71 -9.60 18.43
N ARG A 166 4.13 -8.41 18.34
CA ARG A 166 2.68 -8.21 18.40
C ARG A 166 1.93 -8.83 17.24
N SER A 167 2.55 -8.89 16.08
CA SER A 167 2.01 -9.55 14.89
C SER A 167 2.16 -11.09 14.92
N GLY A 168 2.78 -11.64 15.97
CA GLY A 168 2.85 -13.08 16.14
C GLY A 168 4.07 -13.77 15.55
N ALA A 169 5.17 -13.05 15.30
CA ALA A 169 6.42 -13.64 14.80
C ALA A 169 6.94 -14.78 15.71
N GLY A 170 6.69 -14.72 17.00
CA GLY A 170 7.08 -15.77 17.97
C GLY A 170 6.14 -16.99 18.02
N LEU A 171 5.06 -17.02 17.26
CA LEU A 171 4.12 -18.13 17.26
C LEU A 171 4.66 -19.32 16.44
N ASP A 172 4.23 -20.53 16.81
CA ASP A 172 4.45 -21.72 15.97
C ASP A 172 3.67 -21.64 14.66
N ALA A 173 4.07 -22.46 13.67
CA ALA A 173 3.51 -22.42 12.33
C ALA A 173 1.97 -22.66 12.29
N GLY A 174 1.44 -23.51 13.18
CA GLY A 174 0.00 -23.77 13.26
C GLY A 174 -0.78 -22.53 13.70
N LYS A 175 -0.28 -21.86 14.74
CA LYS A 175 -0.89 -20.62 15.23
C LYS A 175 -0.73 -19.47 14.24
N GLN A 176 0.41 -19.37 13.53
CA GLN A 176 0.59 -18.38 12.47
C GLN A 176 -0.39 -18.59 11.33
N ASN A 177 -0.63 -19.84 10.90
CA ASN A 177 -1.63 -20.12 9.88
C ASN A 177 -3.03 -19.70 10.32
N ARG A 178 -3.41 -20.03 11.56
CA ARG A 178 -4.70 -19.59 12.11
C ARG A 178 -4.81 -18.07 12.21
N LEU A 179 -3.73 -17.38 12.58
CA LEU A 179 -3.69 -15.92 12.63
C LEU A 179 -3.87 -15.30 11.25
N ARG A 180 -3.26 -15.85 10.21
CA ARG A 180 -3.45 -15.41 8.81
C ARG A 180 -4.92 -15.53 8.36
N GLU A 181 -5.59 -16.63 8.71
CA GLU A 181 -7.03 -16.80 8.42
C GLU A 181 -7.85 -15.71 9.10
N ILE A 182 -7.59 -15.46 10.39
CA ILE A 182 -8.28 -14.42 11.17
C ILE A 182 -8.02 -13.03 10.59
N ASN A 183 -6.77 -12.69 10.27
CA ASN A 183 -6.41 -11.38 9.70
C ASN A 183 -7.10 -11.16 8.35
N LYS A 184 -7.15 -12.18 7.50
CA LYS A 184 -7.85 -12.12 6.21
C LYS A 184 -9.35 -11.87 6.40
N GLU A 185 -10.00 -12.58 7.32
CA GLU A 185 -11.41 -12.39 7.63
C GLU A 185 -11.67 -10.99 8.20
N LEU A 186 -10.86 -10.55 9.17
CA LEU A 186 -10.96 -9.21 9.77
C LEU A 186 -10.78 -8.10 8.74
N SER A 187 -9.87 -8.25 7.77
CA SER A 187 -9.67 -7.24 6.72
C SER A 187 -10.93 -7.01 5.88
N THR A 188 -11.67 -8.06 5.57
CA THR A 188 -12.94 -7.98 4.83
C THR A 188 -14.05 -7.43 5.72
N LEU A 189 -14.17 -7.94 6.95
CA LEU A 189 -15.23 -7.50 7.89
C LEU A 189 -15.09 -6.02 8.24
N ALA A 190 -13.88 -5.50 8.39
CA ALA A 190 -13.64 -4.09 8.67
C ALA A 190 -14.16 -3.18 7.55
N ILE A 191 -13.92 -3.53 6.29
CA ILE A 191 -14.44 -2.78 5.14
C ILE A 191 -15.98 -2.86 5.08
N THR A 192 -16.53 -4.07 5.22
CA THR A 192 -17.97 -4.27 5.23
C THR A 192 -18.65 -3.44 6.32
N PHE A 193 -18.08 -3.43 7.53
CA PHE A 193 -18.60 -2.62 8.63
C PHE A 193 -18.56 -1.12 8.32
N SER A 194 -17.44 -0.62 7.78
CA SER A 194 -17.28 0.79 7.41
C SER A 194 -18.30 1.21 6.34
N ASN A 195 -18.54 0.36 5.34
CA ASN A 195 -19.54 0.61 4.30
C ASN A 195 -20.96 0.63 4.89
N HIS A 196 -21.28 -0.26 5.83
CA HIS A 196 -22.59 -0.24 6.51
C HIS A 196 -22.77 1.06 7.30
N VAL A 197 -21.77 1.51 8.06
CA VAL A 197 -21.82 2.77 8.80
C VAL A 197 -22.03 3.95 7.85
N LEU A 198 -21.30 4.00 6.75
CA LEU A 198 -21.45 5.05 5.74
C LEU A 198 -22.86 5.07 5.15
N ASN A 199 -23.37 3.91 4.76
CA ASN A 199 -24.72 3.79 4.17
C ASN A 199 -25.82 4.19 5.14
N GLU A 200 -25.73 3.76 6.41
CA GLU A 200 -26.70 4.15 7.45
C GLU A 200 -26.63 5.66 7.72
N ASN A 201 -25.46 6.26 7.80
CA ASN A 201 -25.31 7.70 7.97
C ASN A 201 -25.90 8.47 6.80
N ASN A 202 -25.70 8.00 5.57
CA ASN A 202 -26.25 8.65 4.37
C ASN A 202 -27.77 8.47 4.23
N ALA A 203 -28.31 7.37 4.72
CA ALA A 203 -29.74 7.09 4.72
C ALA A 203 -30.51 7.81 5.84
N TYR A 204 -29.83 8.13 6.95
CA TYR A 204 -30.45 8.76 8.09
C TYR A 204 -30.97 10.16 7.74
N ARG A 205 -32.23 10.43 8.10
CA ARG A 205 -32.87 11.73 7.97
C ARG A 205 -33.70 12.01 9.21
N LEU A 206 -33.41 13.10 9.88
CA LEU A 206 -34.29 13.64 10.90
C LEU A 206 -35.28 14.61 10.22
N VAL A 207 -36.56 14.21 10.15
CA VAL A 207 -37.60 15.07 9.61
C VAL A 207 -38.24 15.80 10.80
N ILE A 208 -38.25 17.15 10.73
CA ILE A 208 -38.87 18.00 11.73
C ILE A 208 -40.12 18.64 11.09
N ASP A 209 -41.30 18.24 11.56
CA ASP A 209 -42.57 18.69 11.02
C ASP A 209 -43.20 19.85 11.84
N ASN A 210 -42.59 20.18 12.98
CA ASN A 210 -43.10 21.22 13.87
C ASN A 210 -42.02 22.31 14.09
N GLU A 211 -42.34 23.55 13.73
CA GLU A 211 -41.43 24.67 13.88
C GLU A 211 -40.98 24.89 15.34
N ALA A 212 -41.78 24.51 16.33
CA ALA A 212 -41.41 24.61 17.74
C ALA A 212 -40.22 23.72 18.12
N GLU A 213 -39.98 22.66 17.39
CA GLU A 213 -38.82 21.76 17.58
C GLU A 213 -37.51 22.38 17.09
N LEU A 214 -37.58 23.44 16.31
CA LEU A 214 -36.40 24.24 15.87
C LEU A 214 -35.96 25.29 16.91
N ALA A 215 -36.70 25.37 18.05
CA ALA A 215 -36.40 26.35 19.10
C ALA A 215 -34.95 26.15 19.63
N GLY A 216 -34.19 27.23 19.69
CA GLY A 216 -32.82 27.21 20.15
C GLY A 216 -31.79 27.02 19.03
N LEU A 217 -32.21 26.71 17.80
CA LEU A 217 -31.31 26.71 16.66
C LEU A 217 -31.04 28.14 16.17
N PRO A 218 -29.78 28.47 15.77
CA PRO A 218 -29.49 29.73 15.10
C PRO A 218 -30.24 29.86 13.77
N GLU A 219 -30.56 31.10 13.36
CA GLU A 219 -31.34 31.34 12.12
C GLU A 219 -30.65 30.78 10.86
N TRP A 220 -29.31 30.75 10.83
CA TRP A 220 -28.58 30.17 9.68
C TRP A 220 -28.64 28.66 9.58
N VAL A 221 -29.17 27.97 10.58
CA VAL A 221 -29.39 26.50 10.59
C VAL A 221 -30.83 26.16 10.18
N LYS A 222 -31.78 27.07 10.39
CA LYS A 222 -33.20 26.91 10.03
C LYS A 222 -33.41 27.17 8.55
#